data_272a8431cee1b6923008d71f752ee5e2
#
_entry.id   272a8431cee1b6923008d71f752ee5e2
#
_cell.length_a   1.000
_cell.length_b   1.000
_cell.length_c   1.000
_cell.angle_alpha   90.00
_cell.angle_beta   90.00
_cell.angle_gamma   90.00
#
_symmetry.space_group_name_H-M   'P 1'
#
loop_
_entity.id
_entity.type
_entity.pdbx_description
1 polymer ?
#
loop_
_entity_poly.entity_id
_entity_poly.type
_entity_poly.pdbx_seq_one_letter_code
_entity_poly.pdbx_strand_id
1 'polypeptide(L)'
;ENKKIEGAKCGLYDEKDTLIETLVTDKDGIATSQDLYKGKYYLKELETGSNYYLLNEDTFEFEIANNGETIKKTIKNEPTDITVDVDKTGTTEIKPGEDVNYEFSNVANNSNVYLDNFKWYDYIPTDYIRLQKMTTGTWNQDLTYKVYYKTNKTDDYVLFKENLSTNENYDLDFTQITLADDEYITETMFDFGKVEKGFRESIFILFERG
;
A
#
# COMPACT_ATOMS: atom_id res chain seq x y z
N GLU A 1 18.31 -16.67 12.09
CA GLU A 1 17.50 -17.71 12.76
C GLU A 1 16.19 -17.85 12.02
N ASN A 2 15.83 -19.09 11.63
CA ASN A 2 14.53 -19.35 11.01
C ASN A 2 13.45 -19.17 12.08
N LYS A 3 12.69 -18.09 11.97
CA LYS A 3 11.58 -17.81 12.89
C LYS A 3 10.41 -18.75 12.56
N LYS A 4 9.85 -19.38 13.57
CA LYS A 4 8.69 -20.26 13.44
C LYS A 4 7.42 -19.42 13.43
N ILE A 5 6.47 -19.79 12.59
CA ILE A 5 5.22 -19.05 12.42
C ILE A 5 4.07 -19.91 12.94
N GLU A 6 3.38 -19.41 13.95
CA GLU A 6 2.14 -19.99 14.47
C GLU A 6 0.95 -19.48 13.67
N GLY A 7 -0.05 -20.34 13.48
CA GLY A 7 -1.33 -19.97 12.85
C GLY A 7 -1.28 -19.89 11.32
N ALA A 8 -0.16 -20.25 10.68
CA ALA A 8 -0.12 -20.38 9.22
C ALA A 8 -1.05 -21.52 8.77
N LYS A 9 -1.85 -21.29 7.72
CA LYS A 9 -2.78 -22.29 7.18
C LYS A 9 -2.27 -22.81 5.84
N CYS A 10 -2.22 -24.12 5.73
CA CYS A 10 -1.88 -24.82 4.49
C CYS A 10 -3.03 -25.75 4.08
N GLY A 11 -3.47 -25.65 2.85
CA GLY A 11 -4.37 -26.62 2.26
C GLY A 11 -3.59 -27.86 1.80
N LEU A 12 -4.05 -29.04 2.20
CA LEU A 12 -3.59 -30.33 1.71
C LEU A 12 -4.57 -30.83 0.65
N TYR A 13 -4.09 -31.07 -0.57
CA TYR A 13 -4.89 -31.44 -1.73
C TYR A 13 -4.43 -32.79 -2.30
N ASP A 14 -5.36 -33.52 -2.89
CA ASP A 14 -5.06 -34.71 -3.70
C ASP A 14 -4.72 -34.33 -5.16
N GLU A 15 -4.38 -35.34 -5.97
CA GLU A 15 -4.07 -35.17 -7.40
C GLU A 15 -5.22 -34.67 -8.28
N LYS A 16 -6.46 -34.60 -7.71
CA LYS A 16 -7.67 -34.10 -8.39
C LYS A 16 -8.06 -32.71 -7.92
N ASP A 17 -7.16 -32.01 -7.25
CA ASP A 17 -7.38 -30.69 -6.65
C ASP A 17 -8.47 -30.67 -5.56
N THR A 18 -8.75 -31.83 -4.94
CA THR A 18 -9.69 -31.90 -3.82
C THR A 18 -8.98 -31.51 -2.53
N LEU A 19 -9.52 -30.52 -1.82
CA LEU A 19 -9.04 -30.16 -0.47
C LEU A 19 -9.36 -31.30 0.50
N ILE A 20 -8.35 -31.95 1.02
CA ILE A 20 -8.45 -33.05 1.99
C ILE A 20 -8.54 -32.51 3.41
N GLU A 21 -7.68 -31.55 3.73
CA GLU A 21 -7.57 -30.96 5.06
C GLU A 21 -6.94 -29.59 5.01
N THR A 22 -7.30 -28.73 5.95
CA THR A 22 -6.58 -27.48 6.22
C THR A 22 -5.72 -27.66 7.46
N LEU A 23 -4.42 -27.60 7.28
CA LEU A 23 -3.44 -27.71 8.34
C LEU A 23 -3.14 -26.34 8.92
N VAL A 24 -3.07 -26.25 10.25
CA VAL A 24 -2.74 -25.00 10.96
C VAL A 24 -1.50 -25.23 11.81
N THR A 25 -0.48 -24.39 11.65
CA THR A 25 0.76 -24.50 12.41
C THR A 25 0.57 -24.11 13.87
N ASP A 26 1.19 -24.87 14.76
CA ASP A 26 1.26 -24.59 16.18
C ASP A 26 2.35 -23.54 16.52
N LYS A 27 2.56 -23.29 17.82
CA LYS A 27 3.60 -22.39 18.35
C LYS A 27 5.04 -22.74 17.89
N ASP A 28 5.27 -24.00 17.52
CA ASP A 28 6.54 -24.49 17.02
C ASP A 28 6.65 -24.43 15.48
N GLY A 29 5.62 -23.85 14.83
CA GLY A 29 5.53 -23.72 13.37
C GLY A 29 5.32 -25.08 12.68
N ILE A 30 4.72 -26.05 13.39
CA ILE A 30 4.52 -27.41 12.89
C ILE A 30 3.01 -27.67 12.75
N ALA A 31 2.64 -28.29 11.63
CA ALA A 31 1.31 -28.86 11.42
C ALA A 31 1.45 -30.30 10.96
N THR A 32 0.55 -31.17 11.40
CA THR A 32 0.55 -32.58 11.05
C THR A 32 -0.82 -32.94 10.49
N SER A 33 -0.85 -33.62 9.35
CA SER A 33 -2.08 -34.11 8.76
C SER A 33 -2.60 -35.35 9.47
N GLN A 34 -3.88 -35.66 9.22
CA GLN A 34 -4.40 -37.00 9.45
C GLN A 34 -3.64 -38.04 8.58
N ASP A 35 -3.85 -39.34 8.84
CA ASP A 35 -3.28 -40.41 8.04
C ASP A 35 -3.82 -40.34 6.59
N LEU A 36 -2.89 -40.45 5.63
CA LEU A 36 -3.19 -40.37 4.22
C LEU A 36 -3.06 -41.77 3.57
N TYR A 37 -3.89 -42.04 2.59
CA TYR A 37 -3.73 -43.24 1.73
C TYR A 37 -2.55 -43.06 0.78
N LYS A 38 -2.09 -44.16 0.18
CA LYS A 38 -1.10 -44.07 -0.89
C LYS A 38 -1.64 -43.25 -2.04
N GLY A 39 -0.82 -42.32 -2.53
CA GLY A 39 -1.21 -41.39 -3.60
C GLY A 39 -0.33 -40.18 -3.67
N LYS A 40 -0.65 -39.32 -4.63
CA LYS A 40 0.01 -38.02 -4.83
C LYS A 40 -0.79 -36.91 -4.22
N TYR A 41 -0.09 -36.00 -3.61
CA TYR A 41 -0.65 -34.86 -2.88
C TYR A 41 0.18 -33.62 -3.09
N TYR A 42 -0.38 -32.48 -2.75
CA TYR A 42 0.39 -31.24 -2.64
C TYR A 42 -0.14 -30.36 -1.49
N LEU A 43 0.77 -29.55 -0.98
CA LEU A 43 0.45 -28.48 -0.03
C LEU A 43 0.49 -27.13 -0.75
N LYS A 44 -0.41 -26.25 -0.36
CA LYS A 44 -0.42 -24.84 -0.76
C LYS A 44 -0.70 -23.98 0.47
N GLU A 45 0.10 -22.95 0.68
CA GLU A 45 -0.17 -22.00 1.76
C GLU A 45 -1.42 -21.17 1.42
N LEU A 46 -2.33 -21.04 2.37
CA LEU A 46 -3.57 -20.28 2.26
C LEU A 46 -3.52 -18.98 3.04
N GLU A 47 -2.86 -18.99 4.21
CA GLU A 47 -2.68 -17.84 5.09
C GLU A 47 -1.32 -17.95 5.80
N THR A 48 -0.61 -16.84 5.93
CA THR A 48 0.70 -16.82 6.59
C THR A 48 0.64 -16.89 8.12
N GLY A 49 -0.54 -16.69 8.72
CA GLY A 49 -0.70 -16.56 10.17
C GLY A 49 -0.11 -15.25 10.74
N SER A 50 0.52 -14.41 9.94
CA SER A 50 1.14 -13.16 10.39
C SER A 50 1.30 -12.17 9.23
N ASN A 51 0.97 -10.91 9.48
CA ASN A 51 1.15 -9.81 8.52
C ASN A 51 2.63 -9.44 8.27
N TYR A 52 3.56 -10.05 9.01
CA TYR A 52 5.00 -9.80 8.85
C TYR A 52 5.62 -10.64 7.74
N TYR A 53 4.84 -11.50 7.07
CA TYR A 53 5.31 -12.40 6.02
C TYR A 53 4.42 -12.37 4.80
N LEU A 54 5.03 -12.54 3.62
CA LEU A 54 4.35 -12.75 2.36
C LEU A 54 3.82 -14.17 2.26
N LEU A 55 2.65 -14.34 1.63
CA LEU A 55 2.13 -15.65 1.27
C LEU A 55 3.08 -16.32 0.28
N ASN A 56 3.44 -17.57 0.56
CA ASN A 56 4.17 -18.39 -0.41
C ASN A 56 3.17 -19.02 -1.38
N GLU A 57 3.22 -18.60 -2.64
CA GLU A 57 2.29 -19.06 -3.69
C GLU A 57 2.71 -20.38 -4.35
N ASP A 58 3.85 -20.96 -3.97
CA ASP A 58 4.34 -22.23 -4.50
C ASP A 58 3.45 -23.39 -4.06
N THR A 59 3.44 -24.44 -4.86
CA THR A 59 2.86 -25.74 -4.53
C THR A 59 3.95 -26.73 -4.16
N PHE A 60 3.75 -27.52 -3.11
CA PHE A 60 4.73 -28.47 -2.57
C PHE A 60 4.22 -29.88 -2.75
N GLU A 61 4.56 -30.47 -3.88
CA GLU A 61 4.15 -31.84 -4.24
C GLU A 61 4.89 -32.90 -3.42
N PHE A 62 4.19 -34.01 -3.13
CA PHE A 62 4.76 -35.20 -2.51
C PHE A 62 3.91 -36.44 -2.83
N GLU A 63 4.47 -37.61 -2.55
CA GLU A 63 3.81 -38.92 -2.76
C GLU A 63 3.93 -39.75 -1.48
N ILE A 64 2.83 -40.38 -1.08
CA ILE A 64 2.82 -41.47 -0.09
C ILE A 64 2.91 -42.80 -0.84
N ALA A 65 4.08 -43.41 -0.86
CA ALA A 65 4.32 -44.64 -1.57
C ALA A 65 4.17 -45.89 -0.69
N ASN A 66 4.46 -45.77 0.63
CA ASN A 66 4.49 -46.93 1.53
C ASN A 66 3.61 -46.69 2.77
N ASN A 67 3.08 -47.77 3.35
CA ASN A 67 2.36 -47.73 4.61
C ASN A 67 3.28 -47.29 5.76
N GLY A 68 2.81 -46.35 6.61
CA GLY A 68 3.57 -45.85 7.75
C GLY A 68 4.68 -44.85 7.36
N GLU A 69 4.70 -44.40 6.13
CA GLU A 69 5.64 -43.40 5.66
C GLU A 69 5.25 -42.03 6.21
N THR A 70 6.25 -41.24 6.60
CA THR A 70 6.06 -39.84 7.02
C THR A 70 6.85 -38.90 6.12
N ILE A 71 6.16 -37.99 5.44
CA ILE A 71 6.78 -36.99 4.58
C ILE A 71 6.83 -35.65 5.34
N LYS A 72 7.99 -34.99 5.30
CA LYS A 72 8.17 -33.66 5.87
C LYS A 72 8.38 -32.64 4.76
N LYS A 73 7.61 -31.56 4.77
CA LYS A 73 7.78 -30.40 3.90
C LYS A 73 8.03 -29.16 4.74
N THR A 74 8.89 -28.29 4.26
CA THR A 74 9.15 -26.99 4.90
C THR A 74 8.77 -25.90 3.93
N ILE A 75 7.81 -25.05 4.34
CA ILE A 75 7.42 -23.86 3.62
C ILE A 75 8.14 -22.68 4.26
N LYS A 76 8.75 -21.84 3.44
CA LYS A 76 9.43 -20.63 3.89
C LYS A 76 8.70 -19.41 3.37
N ASN A 77 8.46 -18.46 4.23
CA ASN A 77 7.86 -17.19 3.88
C ASN A 77 8.91 -16.09 3.88
N GLU A 78 8.80 -15.18 2.92
CA GLU A 78 9.60 -13.96 2.90
C GLU A 78 8.98 -12.93 3.87
N PRO A 79 9.79 -12.13 4.59
CA PRO A 79 9.28 -11.06 5.42
C PRO A 79 8.65 -9.96 4.55
N THR A 80 7.62 -9.30 5.08
CA THR A 80 7.11 -8.06 4.49
C THR A 80 8.13 -6.95 4.71
N ASP A 81 8.35 -6.14 3.67
CA ASP A 81 9.16 -4.93 3.72
C ASP A 81 8.27 -3.75 3.32
N ILE A 82 8.05 -2.81 4.24
CA ILE A 82 7.21 -1.64 4.03
C ILE A 82 8.13 -0.44 3.84
N THR A 83 8.14 0.08 2.61
CA THR A 83 8.92 1.25 2.22
C THR A 83 8.04 2.18 1.41
N VAL A 84 7.92 3.42 1.87
CA VAL A 84 7.23 4.51 1.17
C VAL A 84 8.19 5.67 1.00
N ASP A 85 8.12 6.32 -0.15
CA ASP A 85 9.00 7.43 -0.49
C ASP A 85 8.18 8.64 -0.93
N VAL A 86 8.73 9.82 -0.71
CA VAL A 86 8.30 11.09 -1.27
C VAL A 86 9.48 12.06 -1.30
N ASP A 87 9.69 12.69 -2.43
CA ASP A 87 10.67 13.78 -2.59
C ASP A 87 9.94 15.09 -2.85
N LYS A 88 10.48 16.17 -2.33
CA LYS A 88 9.98 17.52 -2.55
C LYS A 88 11.14 18.40 -3.01
N THR A 89 11.00 18.97 -4.19
CA THR A 89 11.95 19.95 -4.74
C THR A 89 11.21 21.24 -5.07
N GLY A 90 11.93 22.36 -5.15
CA GLY A 90 11.29 23.63 -5.49
C GLY A 90 12.21 24.82 -5.41
N THR A 91 11.62 25.99 -5.57
CA THR A 91 12.32 27.27 -5.50
C THR A 91 12.91 27.49 -4.09
N THR A 92 14.20 27.75 -4.01
CA THR A 92 14.94 27.93 -2.75
C THR A 92 15.10 29.40 -2.36
N GLU A 93 15.02 30.33 -3.33
CA GLU A 93 15.13 31.77 -3.10
C GLU A 93 13.97 32.49 -3.79
N ILE A 94 13.22 33.30 -3.05
CA ILE A 94 12.07 34.06 -3.54
C ILE A 94 12.12 35.48 -2.97
N LYS A 95 11.54 36.41 -3.73
CA LYS A 95 11.26 37.77 -3.24
C LYS A 95 9.81 37.90 -2.85
N PRO A 96 9.46 38.82 -1.95
CA PRO A 96 8.06 39.08 -1.62
C PRO A 96 7.23 39.40 -2.86
N GLY A 97 6.11 38.66 -3.03
CA GLY A 97 5.19 38.82 -4.16
C GLY A 97 5.53 37.98 -5.40
N GLU A 98 6.55 37.13 -5.34
CA GLU A 98 6.84 36.14 -6.41
C GLU A 98 6.15 34.83 -6.12
N ASP A 99 5.72 34.12 -7.18
CA ASP A 99 5.15 32.79 -7.10
C ASP A 99 6.22 31.76 -6.77
N VAL A 100 5.85 30.78 -5.94
CA VAL A 100 6.69 29.66 -5.55
C VAL A 100 6.16 28.38 -6.15
N ASN A 101 7.01 27.65 -6.84
CA ASN A 101 6.69 26.36 -7.41
C ASN A 101 7.41 25.25 -6.66
N TYR A 102 6.65 24.21 -6.26
CA TYR A 102 7.19 22.98 -5.71
C TYR A 102 6.76 21.80 -6.58
N GLU A 103 7.65 20.84 -6.70
CA GLU A 103 7.40 19.58 -7.36
C GLU A 103 7.56 18.45 -6.32
N PHE A 104 6.59 17.56 -6.28
CA PHE A 104 6.67 16.33 -5.52
C PHE A 104 6.92 15.17 -6.48
N SER A 105 7.89 14.35 -6.15
CA SER A 105 8.25 13.17 -6.90
C SER A 105 8.47 12.00 -5.95
N ASN A 106 8.59 10.79 -6.50
CA ASN A 106 8.72 9.56 -5.73
C ASN A 106 7.60 9.32 -4.70
N VAL A 107 6.38 9.81 -4.96
CA VAL A 107 5.22 9.42 -4.16
C VAL A 107 4.90 7.96 -4.51
N ALA A 108 5.48 7.03 -3.76
CA ALA A 108 5.55 5.64 -4.15
C ALA A 108 5.34 4.65 -3.00
N ASN A 109 4.70 3.52 -3.32
CA ASN A 109 4.76 2.30 -2.52
C ASN A 109 5.87 1.40 -3.04
N ASN A 110 7.06 1.49 -2.46
CA ASN A 110 8.21 0.63 -2.74
C ASN A 110 8.25 -0.63 -1.85
N SER A 111 7.18 -0.89 -1.12
CA SER A 111 7.02 -2.11 -0.34
C SER A 111 6.86 -3.34 -1.25
N ASN A 112 7.15 -4.51 -0.72
CA ASN A 112 6.87 -5.79 -1.39
C ASN A 112 5.43 -6.28 -1.19
N VAL A 113 4.55 -5.45 -0.61
CA VAL A 113 3.13 -5.68 -0.37
C VAL A 113 2.28 -4.51 -0.86
N TYR A 114 0.96 -4.73 -1.01
CA TYR A 114 0.01 -3.65 -1.11
C TYR A 114 -0.08 -2.88 0.23
N LEU A 115 -0.54 -1.65 0.18
CA LEU A 115 -0.82 -0.83 1.36
C LEU A 115 -2.28 -0.40 1.34
N ASP A 116 -2.97 -0.62 2.45
CA ASP A 116 -4.29 -0.05 2.70
C ASP A 116 -4.16 1.38 3.25
N ASN A 117 -5.15 2.22 2.95
CA ASN A 117 -5.19 3.62 3.43
C ASN A 117 -3.94 4.44 3.06
N PHE A 118 -3.42 4.24 1.85
CA PHE A 118 -2.29 5.02 1.35
C PHE A 118 -2.71 6.46 1.17
N LYS A 119 -2.09 7.36 1.95
CA LYS A 119 -2.37 8.79 1.96
C LYS A 119 -1.07 9.55 1.85
N TRP A 120 -1.13 10.64 1.08
CA TRP A 120 -0.04 11.58 0.96
C TRP A 120 -0.47 12.95 1.46
N TYR A 121 0.39 13.61 2.21
CA TYR A 121 0.12 14.88 2.85
C TYR A 121 1.13 15.93 2.41
N ASP A 122 0.66 17.17 2.14
CA ASP A 122 1.51 18.33 1.98
C ASP A 122 1.18 19.38 3.06
N TYR A 123 2.18 19.74 3.83
CA TYR A 123 2.12 20.78 4.85
C TYR A 123 2.63 22.08 4.25
N ILE A 124 1.75 23.10 4.19
CA ILE A 124 2.03 24.40 3.58
C ILE A 124 2.81 25.27 4.57
N PRO A 125 3.99 25.82 4.23
CA PRO A 125 4.72 26.76 5.09
C PRO A 125 4.04 28.15 5.09
N THR A 126 2.94 28.23 5.82
CA THR A 126 1.99 29.37 5.78
C THR A 126 2.51 30.68 6.33
N ASP A 127 3.67 30.69 7.00
CA ASP A 127 4.37 31.91 7.39
C ASP A 127 4.84 32.73 6.18
N TYR A 128 5.00 32.08 5.02
CA TYR A 128 5.60 32.67 3.83
C TYR A 128 4.71 32.62 2.59
N ILE A 129 3.88 31.59 2.45
CA ILE A 129 3.12 31.33 1.22
C ILE A 129 1.67 30.94 1.48
N ARG A 130 0.85 31.06 0.43
CA ARG A 130 -0.53 30.56 0.39
C ARG A 130 -0.71 29.65 -0.79
N LEU A 131 -1.39 28.51 -0.57
CA LEU A 131 -1.74 27.59 -1.65
C LEU A 131 -2.76 28.22 -2.58
N GLN A 132 -2.50 28.26 -3.87
CA GLN A 132 -3.43 28.72 -4.89
C GLN A 132 -3.89 27.58 -5.80
N LYS A 133 -2.96 26.86 -6.40
CA LYS A 133 -3.23 25.81 -7.37
C LYS A 133 -2.33 24.62 -7.17
N MET A 134 -2.80 23.48 -7.66
CA MET A 134 -2.07 22.22 -7.64
C MET A 134 -2.41 21.43 -8.89
N THR A 135 -1.38 20.90 -9.56
CA THR A 135 -1.53 19.95 -10.67
C THR A 135 -1.28 18.55 -10.12
N THR A 136 -2.19 17.60 -10.33
CA THR A 136 -2.16 16.32 -9.63
C THR A 136 -1.16 15.32 -10.17
N GLY A 137 -0.75 15.45 -11.44
CA GLY A 137 0.02 14.41 -12.11
C GLY A 137 -0.81 13.15 -12.42
N THR A 138 -0.12 12.09 -12.79
CA THR A 138 -0.71 10.76 -13.07
C THR A 138 0.09 9.67 -12.37
N TRP A 139 -0.54 8.50 -12.17
CA TRP A 139 0.07 7.33 -11.54
C TRP A 139 -0.03 6.08 -12.41
N ASN A 140 0.78 5.08 -12.10
CA ASN A 140 0.95 3.86 -12.90
C ASN A 140 -0.09 2.75 -12.61
N GLN A 141 -1.03 2.98 -11.70
CA GLN A 141 -2.13 2.06 -11.40
C GLN A 141 -3.46 2.76 -11.62
N ASP A 142 -4.44 2.06 -12.18
CA ASP A 142 -5.77 2.58 -12.47
C ASP A 142 -6.65 2.56 -11.22
N LEU A 143 -6.69 3.70 -10.53
CA LEU A 143 -7.43 3.90 -9.28
C LEU A 143 -8.23 5.20 -9.35
N THR A 144 -9.11 5.38 -8.37
CA THR A 144 -9.71 6.68 -8.05
C THR A 144 -9.24 7.14 -6.68
N TYR A 145 -9.09 8.45 -6.53
CA TYR A 145 -8.63 9.05 -5.28
C TYR A 145 -9.43 10.30 -4.93
N LYS A 146 -9.22 10.77 -3.70
CA LYS A 146 -9.84 11.97 -3.17
C LYS A 146 -8.78 12.97 -2.73
N VAL A 147 -9.12 14.24 -2.83
CA VAL A 147 -8.28 15.34 -2.35
C VAL A 147 -9.04 16.11 -1.27
N TYR A 148 -8.36 16.34 -0.18
CA TYR A 148 -8.86 17.07 0.98
C TYR A 148 -7.94 18.25 1.29
N TYR A 149 -8.46 19.21 2.01
CA TYR A 149 -7.68 20.31 2.59
C TYR A 149 -8.02 20.51 4.06
N LYS A 150 -7.15 21.19 4.76
CA LYS A 150 -7.35 21.65 6.12
C LYS A 150 -6.94 23.12 6.21
N THR A 151 -7.59 23.88 7.06
CA THR A 151 -7.30 25.29 7.27
C THR A 151 -6.79 25.53 8.71
N ASN A 152 -6.30 26.75 8.96
CA ASN A 152 -5.95 27.19 10.32
C ASN A 152 -7.15 27.30 11.26
N LYS A 153 -8.39 27.14 10.75
CA LYS A 153 -9.64 27.23 11.53
C LYS A 153 -10.41 25.91 11.58
N THR A 154 -9.94 24.84 10.91
CA THR A 154 -10.57 23.52 10.95
C THR A 154 -9.70 22.53 11.69
N ASP A 155 -10.32 21.65 12.49
CA ASP A 155 -9.62 20.53 13.15
C ASP A 155 -9.55 19.29 12.26
N ASP A 156 -10.53 19.10 11.38
CA ASP A 156 -10.65 17.97 10.47
C ASP A 156 -10.37 18.37 9.01
N TYR A 157 -10.02 17.36 8.19
CA TYR A 157 -9.90 17.52 6.74
C TYR A 157 -11.25 17.69 6.08
N VAL A 158 -11.35 18.65 5.18
CA VAL A 158 -12.53 18.95 4.37
C VAL A 158 -12.34 18.38 2.98
N LEU A 159 -13.33 17.65 2.47
CA LEU A 159 -13.30 17.11 1.11
C LEU A 159 -13.31 18.24 0.09
N PHE A 160 -12.34 18.25 -0.81
CA PHE A 160 -12.25 19.22 -1.91
C PHE A 160 -12.72 18.62 -3.25
N LYS A 161 -12.17 17.46 -3.60
CA LYS A 161 -12.51 16.72 -4.82
C LYS A 161 -12.55 15.22 -4.56
N GLU A 162 -13.41 14.52 -5.25
CA GLU A 162 -13.50 13.07 -5.21
C GLU A 162 -13.66 12.46 -6.60
N ASN A 163 -13.50 11.15 -6.70
CA ASN A 163 -13.58 10.39 -7.93
C ASN A 163 -12.58 10.86 -9.01
N LEU A 164 -11.41 11.35 -8.59
CA LEU A 164 -10.34 11.70 -9.50
C LEU A 164 -9.64 10.42 -9.98
N SER A 165 -9.42 10.30 -11.29
CA SER A 165 -8.70 9.17 -11.87
C SER A 165 -7.19 9.36 -11.76
N THR A 166 -6.47 8.32 -11.39
CA THR A 166 -5.00 8.30 -11.41
C THR A 166 -4.41 8.37 -12.83
N ASN A 167 -5.23 8.07 -13.86
CA ASN A 167 -4.81 8.16 -15.27
C ASN A 167 -4.92 9.56 -15.86
N GLU A 168 -5.49 10.50 -15.12
CA GLU A 168 -5.73 11.87 -15.58
C GLU A 168 -4.98 12.89 -14.71
N ASN A 169 -4.51 13.95 -15.36
CA ASN A 169 -3.89 15.09 -14.70
C ASN A 169 -4.95 16.20 -14.52
N TYR A 170 -5.12 16.67 -13.30
CA TYR A 170 -6.10 17.69 -12.95
C TYR A 170 -5.42 18.97 -12.46
N ASP A 171 -5.96 20.12 -12.89
CA ASP A 171 -5.62 21.40 -12.33
C ASP A 171 -6.61 21.73 -11.21
N LEU A 172 -6.16 21.67 -9.98
CA LEU A 172 -6.96 21.95 -8.78
C LEU A 172 -6.76 23.41 -8.35
N ASP A 173 -7.81 24.22 -8.50
CA ASP A 173 -7.81 25.64 -8.13
C ASP A 173 -8.43 25.85 -6.75
N PHE A 174 -7.59 26.00 -5.74
CA PHE A 174 -7.99 26.20 -4.36
C PHE A 174 -8.47 27.63 -4.08
N THR A 175 -8.24 28.58 -4.99
CA THR A 175 -8.75 29.95 -4.84
C THR A 175 -10.27 30.03 -4.96
N GLN A 176 -10.91 28.99 -5.50
CA GLN A 176 -12.36 28.86 -5.62
C GLN A 176 -13.05 28.51 -4.28
N ILE A 177 -12.27 28.12 -3.26
CA ILE A 177 -12.81 27.83 -1.92
C ILE A 177 -13.11 29.16 -1.23
N THR A 178 -14.36 29.30 -0.77
CA THR A 178 -14.73 30.48 0.04
C THR A 178 -14.24 30.26 1.48
N LEU A 179 -13.21 30.96 1.86
CA LEU A 179 -12.66 30.99 3.20
C LEU A 179 -13.12 32.25 3.95
N ALA A 180 -13.19 32.17 5.27
CA ALA A 180 -13.47 33.34 6.11
C ALA A 180 -12.25 34.28 6.14
N ASP A 181 -12.46 35.48 6.67
CA ASP A 181 -11.36 36.40 6.93
C ASP A 181 -10.32 35.74 7.86
N ASP A 182 -9.05 35.91 7.55
CA ASP A 182 -7.90 35.28 8.24
C ASP A 182 -7.88 33.76 8.20
N GLU A 183 -8.69 33.14 7.35
CA GLU A 183 -8.63 31.69 7.12
C GLU A 183 -7.78 31.39 5.88
N TYR A 184 -6.93 30.38 6.00
CA TYR A 184 -6.07 29.92 4.92
C TYR A 184 -5.78 28.42 5.02
N ILE A 185 -5.47 27.81 3.89
CA ILE A 185 -5.17 26.39 3.81
C ILE A 185 -3.78 26.12 4.41
N THR A 186 -3.71 25.17 5.33
CA THR A 186 -2.49 24.74 6.01
C THR A 186 -1.97 23.39 5.52
N GLU A 187 -2.86 22.53 5.04
CA GLU A 187 -2.51 21.17 4.63
C GLU A 187 -3.40 20.73 3.47
N THR A 188 -2.86 19.86 2.61
CA THR A 188 -3.64 19.05 1.67
C THR A 188 -3.34 17.56 1.88
N MET A 189 -4.31 16.72 1.54
CA MET A 189 -4.20 15.27 1.65
C MET A 189 -4.79 14.61 0.41
N PHE A 190 -4.03 13.70 -0.18
CA PHE A 190 -4.47 12.79 -1.23
C PHE A 190 -4.74 11.42 -0.61
N ASP A 191 -5.93 10.90 -0.78
CA ASP A 191 -6.34 9.59 -0.28
C ASP A 191 -6.58 8.63 -1.44
N PHE A 192 -5.64 7.71 -1.63
CA PHE A 192 -5.69 6.69 -2.68
C PHE A 192 -6.35 5.39 -2.21
N GLY A 193 -6.63 5.25 -0.92
CA GLY A 193 -7.13 4.01 -0.35
C GLY A 193 -6.11 2.88 -0.47
N LYS A 194 -6.50 1.77 -1.10
CA LYS A 194 -5.60 0.64 -1.33
C LYS A 194 -4.76 0.87 -2.58
N VAL A 195 -3.43 0.70 -2.45
CA VAL A 195 -2.48 0.72 -3.57
C VAL A 195 -1.67 -0.58 -3.60
N GLU A 196 -1.43 -1.12 -4.78
CA GLU A 196 -0.60 -2.30 -4.95
C GLU A 196 0.90 -1.96 -4.85
N LYS A 197 1.73 -2.98 -4.72
CA LYS A 197 3.18 -2.82 -4.76
C LYS A 197 3.63 -2.13 -6.06
N GLY A 198 4.61 -1.26 -5.97
CA GLY A 198 5.12 -0.52 -7.12
C GLY A 198 4.21 0.64 -7.59
N PHE A 199 3.18 1.00 -6.82
CA PHE A 199 2.41 2.23 -7.06
C PHE A 199 3.34 3.43 -7.00
N ARG A 200 3.30 4.28 -8.03
CA ARG A 200 4.10 5.52 -8.10
C ARG A 200 3.54 6.47 -9.14
N GLU A 201 3.93 7.74 -9.03
CA GLU A 201 3.61 8.72 -10.05
C GLU A 201 4.26 8.37 -11.40
N SER A 202 3.55 8.69 -12.49
CA SER A 202 4.03 8.59 -13.88
C SER A 202 4.42 9.96 -14.43
N ILE A 203 3.73 11.02 -13.97
CA ILE A 203 4.04 12.43 -14.25
C ILE A 203 4.00 13.17 -12.93
N PHE A 204 5.02 14.01 -12.70
CA PHE A 204 5.23 14.73 -11.45
C PHE A 204 4.07 15.68 -11.08
N ILE A 205 3.89 15.87 -9.80
CA ILE A 205 2.95 16.81 -9.22
C ILE A 205 3.61 18.19 -9.17
N LEU A 206 3.00 19.19 -9.79
CA LEU A 206 3.47 20.57 -9.80
C LEU A 206 2.55 21.45 -8.92
N PHE A 207 3.15 22.27 -8.09
CA PHE A 207 2.45 23.23 -7.24
C PHE A 207 2.82 24.66 -7.64
N GLU A 208 1.80 25.50 -7.81
CA GLU A 208 1.95 26.94 -7.91
C GLU A 208 1.45 27.57 -6.61
N ARG A 209 2.28 28.39 -6.01
CA ARG A 209 1.99 29.08 -4.75
C ARG A 209 2.40 30.54 -4.87
N GLY A 210 1.51 31.42 -4.51
CA GLY A 210 1.73 32.85 -4.47
C GLY A 210 1.64 33.42 -3.06
#